data_82657507a970c9ee0f3350cb0a84798c
#
_entry.id   82657507a970c9ee0f3350cb0a84798c
#
_cell.length_a   1.000
_cell.length_b   1.000
_cell.length_c   1.000
_cell.angle_alpha   90.00
_cell.angle_beta   90.00
_cell.angle_gamma   90.00
#
_symmetry.space_group_name_H-M   'P 1'
#
loop_
_entity.id
_entity.type
_entity.pdbx_description
1 polymer ?
#
loop_
_entity_poly.entity_id
_entity_poly.type
_entity_poly.pdbx_seq_one_letter_code
_entity_poly.pdbx_strand_id
1 'polypeptide(L)'
;MSLAETLLWLCKIPSPIGEERELCDRVSERLSRVNLAGPIRRYGESIVVPLTRGHGGPHVALAGHLDVVRTVHDGPARIEGDRLYAAGAADMKSGLALMLDLAENPERPALDLTLVFYAREEGPFAENELGPVLDQDPELRHVSVAVALEPSDNKLQLGCGGSLHATARFRGRTAHSARPW
;
A
#
# COMPACT_ATOMS: atom_id res chain seq x y z
N MET A 1 -20.04 -5.14 -1.99
CA MET A 1 -19.78 -4.53 -0.66
C MET A 1 -19.68 -3.03 -0.87
N SER A 2 -20.12 -2.23 0.10
CA SER A 2 -19.81 -0.79 0.07
C SER A 2 -18.31 -0.54 0.31
N LEU A 3 -17.82 0.63 -0.06
CA LEU A 3 -16.43 1.02 0.17
C LEU A 3 -16.04 0.95 1.66
N ALA A 4 -16.95 1.39 2.55
CA ALA A 4 -16.72 1.31 4.00
C ALA A 4 -16.64 -0.13 4.51
N GLU A 5 -17.48 -1.03 3.99
CA GLU A 5 -17.43 -2.46 4.32
C GLU A 5 -16.14 -3.11 3.79
N THR A 6 -15.69 -2.73 2.60
CA THR A 6 -14.42 -3.19 2.03
C THR A 6 -13.24 -2.73 2.88
N LEU A 7 -13.21 -1.46 3.28
CA LEU A 7 -12.17 -0.94 4.17
C LEU A 7 -12.19 -1.66 5.54
N LEU A 8 -13.38 -1.84 6.12
CA LEU A 8 -13.50 -2.59 7.39
C LEU A 8 -13.00 -4.03 7.26
N TRP A 9 -13.30 -4.68 6.13
CA TRP A 9 -12.82 -6.03 5.84
C TRP A 9 -11.29 -6.07 5.75
N LEU A 10 -10.65 -5.14 5.03
CA LEU A 10 -9.18 -5.02 4.96
C LEU A 10 -8.57 -4.79 6.34
N CYS A 11 -9.17 -3.91 7.15
CA CYS A 11 -8.66 -3.57 8.47
C CYS A 11 -8.81 -4.71 9.51
N LYS A 12 -9.71 -5.66 9.29
CA LYS A 12 -9.85 -6.85 10.14
C LYS A 12 -8.78 -7.90 9.89
N ILE A 13 -8.01 -7.79 8.81
CA ILE A 13 -6.90 -8.67 8.49
C ILE A 13 -5.62 -7.97 8.95
N PRO A 14 -4.95 -8.44 10.02
CA PRO A 14 -3.69 -7.86 10.47
C PRO A 14 -2.61 -8.01 9.40
N SER A 15 -1.84 -6.95 9.17
CA SER A 15 -0.71 -6.95 8.23
C SER A 15 0.43 -6.06 8.73
N PRO A 16 0.94 -6.28 9.95
CA PRO A 16 2.08 -5.48 10.39
C PRO A 16 3.29 -5.81 9.52
N ILE A 17 4.21 -4.82 9.36
CA ILE A 17 5.42 -4.93 8.52
C ILE A 17 6.07 -6.32 8.68
N GLY A 18 6.23 -7.02 7.55
CA GLY A 18 6.81 -8.38 7.47
C GLY A 18 5.80 -9.52 7.74
N GLU A 19 4.53 -9.22 7.94
CA GLU A 19 3.45 -10.22 8.15
C GLU A 19 2.26 -10.00 7.18
N GLU A 20 2.53 -9.50 5.96
CA GLU A 20 1.52 -9.10 4.97
C GLU A 20 0.89 -10.29 4.23
N ARG A 21 1.44 -11.50 4.39
CA ARG A 21 1.07 -12.70 3.64
C ARG A 21 -0.44 -12.96 3.63
N GLU A 22 -1.08 -12.94 4.80
CA GLU A 22 -2.50 -13.22 4.90
C GLU A 22 -3.33 -12.19 4.13
N LEU A 23 -3.02 -10.91 4.28
CA LEU A 23 -3.71 -9.84 3.57
C LEU A 23 -3.51 -9.96 2.05
N CYS A 24 -2.27 -10.21 1.60
CA CYS A 24 -1.94 -10.43 0.20
C CYS A 24 -2.74 -11.60 -0.39
N ASP A 25 -2.78 -12.74 0.31
CA ASP A 25 -3.51 -13.93 -0.11
C ASP A 25 -5.01 -13.65 -0.22
N ARG A 26 -5.60 -12.96 0.75
CA ARG A 26 -7.03 -12.61 0.77
C ARG A 26 -7.40 -11.61 -0.33
N VAL A 27 -6.55 -10.63 -0.60
CA VAL A 27 -6.72 -9.67 -1.70
C VAL A 27 -6.61 -10.41 -3.04
N SER A 28 -5.62 -11.27 -3.20
CA SER A 28 -5.44 -12.09 -4.42
C SER A 28 -6.64 -13.01 -4.66
N GLU A 29 -7.12 -13.70 -3.63
CA GLU A 29 -8.31 -14.55 -3.71
C GLU A 29 -9.55 -13.75 -4.13
N ARG A 30 -9.76 -12.56 -3.54
CA ARG A 30 -10.90 -11.69 -3.88
C ARG A 30 -10.83 -11.23 -5.34
N LEU A 31 -9.65 -10.80 -5.80
CA LEU A 31 -9.44 -10.35 -7.17
C LEU A 31 -9.48 -11.49 -8.21
N SER A 32 -9.18 -12.74 -7.83
CA SER A 32 -9.30 -13.88 -8.74
C SER A 32 -10.73 -14.16 -9.23
N ARG A 33 -11.72 -13.59 -8.56
CA ARG A 33 -13.15 -13.69 -8.92
C ARG A 33 -13.61 -12.59 -9.88
N VAL A 34 -12.72 -11.65 -10.16
CA VAL A 34 -12.95 -10.52 -11.05
C VAL A 34 -12.50 -10.87 -12.46
N ASN A 35 -13.20 -10.34 -13.47
CA ASN A 35 -12.74 -10.48 -14.87
C ASN A 35 -11.53 -9.57 -15.10
N LEU A 36 -10.33 -10.12 -15.05
CA LEU A 36 -9.05 -9.43 -15.23
C LEU A 36 -8.56 -9.50 -16.66
N ALA A 37 -7.77 -8.52 -17.09
CA ALA A 37 -7.15 -8.49 -18.41
C ALA A 37 -5.95 -9.46 -18.55
N GLY A 38 -5.50 -10.04 -17.44
CA GLY A 38 -4.41 -11.01 -17.41
C GLY A 38 -4.27 -11.66 -16.03
N PRO A 39 -3.34 -12.62 -15.87
CA PRO A 39 -3.15 -13.32 -14.61
C PRO A 39 -2.60 -12.39 -13.53
N ILE A 40 -2.99 -12.65 -12.29
CA ILE A 40 -2.34 -12.03 -11.10
C ILE A 40 -0.92 -12.59 -11.03
N ARG A 41 0.06 -11.71 -10.94
CA ARG A 41 1.49 -12.07 -10.79
C ARG A 41 1.92 -11.76 -9.37
N ARG A 42 2.63 -12.70 -8.75
CA ARG A 42 3.08 -12.58 -7.35
C ARG A 42 4.59 -12.43 -7.28
N TYR A 43 5.03 -11.52 -6.42
CA TYR A 43 6.43 -11.22 -6.12
C TYR A 43 6.58 -11.10 -4.61
N GLY A 44 7.05 -12.16 -3.96
CA GLY A 44 7.07 -12.20 -2.48
C GLY A 44 5.66 -12.10 -1.88
N GLU A 45 5.44 -11.10 -1.08
CA GLU A 45 4.13 -10.75 -0.48
C GLU A 45 3.42 -9.62 -1.26
N SER A 46 3.88 -9.34 -2.47
CA SER A 46 3.30 -8.32 -3.36
C SER A 46 2.64 -8.96 -4.57
N ILE A 47 1.63 -8.30 -5.13
CA ILE A 47 0.94 -8.75 -6.34
C ILE A 47 0.75 -7.61 -7.35
N VAL A 48 0.84 -7.99 -8.63
CA VAL A 48 0.55 -7.13 -9.78
C VAL A 48 -0.67 -7.69 -10.51
N VAL A 49 -1.68 -6.85 -10.72
CA VAL A 49 -2.99 -7.24 -11.22
C VAL A 49 -3.32 -6.43 -12.47
N PRO A 50 -3.22 -7.00 -13.68
CA PRO A 50 -3.67 -6.35 -14.90
C PRO A 50 -5.21 -6.28 -14.92
N LEU A 51 -5.76 -5.11 -14.60
CA LEU A 51 -7.20 -4.97 -14.43
C LEU A 51 -7.92 -4.81 -15.76
N THR A 52 -7.46 -3.89 -16.61
CA THR A 52 -8.05 -3.61 -17.92
C THR A 52 -6.98 -3.49 -19.00
N ARG A 53 -7.41 -3.72 -20.27
CA ARG A 53 -6.68 -3.34 -21.47
C ARG A 53 -7.58 -2.43 -22.30
N GLY A 54 -7.07 -1.25 -22.59
CA GLY A 54 -7.75 -0.24 -23.40
C GLY A 54 -7.48 -0.43 -24.90
N HIS A 55 -7.90 0.55 -25.67
CA HIS A 55 -7.76 0.58 -27.13
C HIS A 55 -6.63 1.53 -27.60
N GLY A 56 -5.56 1.59 -26.85
CA GLY A 56 -4.48 2.56 -27.02
C GLY A 56 -4.72 3.81 -26.19
N GLY A 57 -3.74 4.16 -25.40
CA GLY A 57 -3.79 5.25 -24.42
C GLY A 57 -2.68 5.06 -23.39
N PRO A 58 -2.60 5.91 -22.38
CA PRO A 58 -1.59 5.72 -21.35
C PRO A 58 -1.87 4.45 -20.55
N HIS A 59 -0.81 3.72 -20.21
CA HIS A 59 -0.85 2.67 -19.21
C HIS A 59 -0.73 3.31 -17.83
N VAL A 60 -1.73 3.14 -16.99
CA VAL A 60 -1.80 3.68 -15.63
C VAL A 60 -1.59 2.57 -14.62
N ALA A 61 -0.77 2.81 -13.60
CA ALA A 61 -0.67 1.96 -12.43
C ALA A 61 -1.23 2.67 -11.20
N LEU A 62 -2.05 1.98 -10.42
CA LEU A 62 -2.41 2.38 -9.07
C LEU A 62 -1.65 1.50 -8.09
N ALA A 63 -0.93 2.11 -7.17
CA ALA A 63 -0.11 1.41 -6.20
C ALA A 63 -0.56 1.70 -4.76
N GLY A 64 -0.50 0.68 -3.91
CA GLY A 64 -0.76 0.81 -2.49
C GLY A 64 -0.09 -0.29 -1.70
N HIS A 65 0.40 0.05 -0.49
CA HIS A 65 1.07 -0.91 0.36
C HIS A 65 0.08 -1.68 1.25
N LEU A 66 0.46 -2.93 1.55
CA LEU A 66 -0.34 -3.87 2.34
C LEU A 66 -0.05 -3.76 3.83
N ASP A 67 1.15 -3.35 4.18
CA ASP A 67 1.62 -3.31 5.55
C ASP A 67 1.06 -2.13 6.35
N VAL A 68 1.18 -2.26 7.65
CA VAL A 68 0.90 -1.20 8.62
C VAL A 68 2.00 -1.19 9.67
N VAL A 69 2.33 -0.01 10.19
CA VAL A 69 3.30 0.14 11.27
C VAL A 69 2.87 -0.67 12.51
N ARG A 70 3.85 -1.23 13.21
CA ARG A 70 3.60 -1.91 14.51
C ARG A 70 3.34 -0.86 15.58
N THR A 71 2.08 -0.60 15.84
CA THR A 71 1.65 0.37 16.86
C THR A 71 0.54 -0.21 17.72
N VAL A 72 0.35 0.39 18.87
CA VAL A 72 -0.78 0.06 19.77
C VAL A 72 -2.01 0.80 19.26
N HIS A 73 -3.07 0.06 19.00
CA HIS A 73 -4.36 0.61 18.55
C HIS A 73 -5.43 0.41 19.62
N ASP A 74 -6.36 1.36 19.70
CA ASP A 74 -7.48 1.36 20.66
C ASP A 74 -8.59 0.39 20.22
N GLY A 75 -8.33 -0.91 20.37
CA GLY A 75 -9.31 -1.95 20.13
C GLY A 75 -9.42 -2.43 18.67
N PRO A 76 -10.43 -3.28 18.39
CA PRO A 76 -10.60 -3.89 17.06
C PRO A 76 -11.10 -2.87 16.03
N ALA A 77 -10.91 -3.21 14.74
CA ALA A 77 -11.45 -2.44 13.62
C ALA A 77 -12.97 -2.27 13.76
N ARG A 78 -13.47 -1.03 13.72
CA ARG A 78 -14.87 -0.68 13.93
C ARG A 78 -15.28 0.59 13.22
N ILE A 79 -16.56 0.72 12.96
CA ILE A 79 -17.19 1.93 12.45
C ILE A 79 -18.01 2.56 13.58
N GLU A 80 -17.79 3.85 13.83
CA GLU A 80 -18.56 4.66 14.77
C GLU A 80 -19.03 5.93 14.05
N GLY A 81 -20.33 6.02 13.80
CA GLY A 81 -20.90 7.11 13.00
C GLY A 81 -20.37 7.10 11.56
N ASP A 82 -19.70 8.17 11.17
CA ASP A 82 -19.10 8.37 9.85
C ASP A 82 -17.60 8.03 9.79
N ARG A 83 -17.04 7.47 10.86
CA ARG A 83 -15.60 7.19 10.99
C ARG A 83 -15.30 5.71 11.16
N LEU A 84 -14.20 5.27 10.56
CA LEU A 84 -13.62 3.94 10.75
C LEU A 84 -12.32 4.05 11.55
N TYR A 85 -12.24 3.28 12.63
CA TYR A 85 -11.08 3.22 13.53
C TYR A 85 -10.40 1.87 13.38
N ALA A 86 -9.17 1.85 12.89
CA ALA A 86 -8.34 0.66 12.78
C ALA A 86 -6.89 1.00 12.43
N ALA A 87 -5.98 0.05 12.64
CA ALA A 87 -4.63 0.10 12.11
C ALA A 87 -4.66 0.19 10.57
N GLY A 88 -3.91 1.14 10.02
CA GLY A 88 -3.80 1.33 8.57
C GLY A 88 -5.09 1.80 7.89
N ALA A 89 -6.12 2.23 8.63
CA ALA A 89 -7.38 2.66 8.01
C ALA A 89 -7.17 3.86 7.07
N ALA A 90 -6.37 4.83 7.46
CA ALA A 90 -6.00 5.96 6.63
C ALA A 90 -4.77 5.64 5.77
N ASP A 91 -3.75 5.07 6.37
CA ASP A 91 -2.46 4.75 5.77
C ASP A 91 -2.23 3.23 5.73
N MET A 92 -2.39 2.55 4.56
CA MET A 92 -3.14 3.12 3.43
C MET A 92 -4.23 2.16 2.93
N LYS A 93 -4.84 1.37 3.85
CA LYS A 93 -5.91 0.42 3.47
C LYS A 93 -7.13 1.10 2.83
N SER A 94 -7.33 2.40 3.07
CA SER A 94 -8.33 3.20 2.33
C SER A 94 -8.04 3.23 0.83
N GLY A 95 -6.78 3.43 0.44
CA GLY A 95 -6.35 3.32 -0.95
C GLY A 95 -6.57 1.93 -1.53
N LEU A 96 -6.23 0.87 -0.77
CA LEU A 96 -6.49 -0.51 -1.18
C LEU A 96 -7.99 -0.79 -1.37
N ALA A 97 -8.84 -0.21 -0.51
CA ALA A 97 -10.29 -0.34 -0.64
C ALA A 97 -10.82 0.30 -1.94
N LEU A 98 -10.28 1.46 -2.32
CA LEU A 98 -10.58 2.10 -3.60
C LEU A 98 -10.12 1.25 -4.79
N MET A 99 -8.93 0.64 -4.72
CA MET A 99 -8.44 -0.26 -5.76
C MET A 99 -9.35 -1.47 -5.94
N LEU A 100 -9.82 -2.07 -4.84
CA LEU A 100 -10.74 -3.20 -4.88
C LEU A 100 -12.12 -2.80 -5.42
N ASP A 101 -12.66 -1.67 -4.98
CA ASP A 101 -13.93 -1.14 -5.46
C ASP A 101 -13.91 -0.88 -6.97
N LEU A 102 -12.83 -0.26 -7.46
CA LEU A 102 -12.60 -0.05 -8.88
C LEU A 102 -12.48 -1.38 -9.64
N ALA A 103 -11.81 -2.38 -9.06
CA ALA A 103 -11.66 -3.69 -9.66
C ALA A 103 -12.99 -4.45 -9.77
N GLU A 104 -13.88 -4.29 -8.81
CA GLU A 104 -15.17 -4.96 -8.76
C GLU A 104 -16.29 -4.20 -9.51
N ASN A 105 -16.04 -2.94 -9.87
CA ASN A 105 -17.00 -2.15 -10.61
C ASN A 105 -17.22 -2.74 -12.02
N PRO A 106 -18.48 -2.95 -12.46
CA PRO A 106 -18.77 -3.41 -13.82
C PRO A 106 -18.39 -2.39 -14.91
N GLU A 107 -18.40 -1.10 -14.58
CA GLU A 107 -17.94 -0.04 -15.48
C GLU A 107 -16.42 0.04 -15.45
N ARG A 108 -15.78 -0.44 -16.51
CA ARG A 108 -14.34 -0.52 -16.63
C ARG A 108 -13.77 0.72 -17.32
N PRO A 109 -12.65 1.28 -16.84
CA PRO A 109 -11.94 2.32 -17.56
C PRO A 109 -11.46 1.83 -18.94
N ALA A 110 -11.59 2.68 -19.95
CA ALA A 110 -11.15 2.39 -21.33
C ALA A 110 -9.65 2.61 -21.55
N LEU A 111 -8.83 2.37 -20.55
CA LEU A 111 -7.37 2.50 -20.60
C LEU A 111 -6.70 1.23 -20.04
N ASP A 112 -5.41 1.09 -20.28
CA ASP A 112 -4.63 0.04 -19.63
C ASP A 112 -4.45 0.41 -18.16
N LEU A 113 -5.01 -0.41 -17.26
CA LEU A 113 -4.93 -0.20 -15.83
C LEU A 113 -4.37 -1.43 -15.14
N THR A 114 -3.34 -1.20 -14.35
CA THR A 114 -2.70 -2.22 -13.51
C THR A 114 -2.75 -1.79 -12.04
N LEU A 115 -3.11 -2.71 -11.17
CA LEU A 115 -3.09 -2.50 -9.72
C LEU A 115 -1.84 -3.18 -9.15
N VAL A 116 -1.15 -2.48 -8.26
CA VAL A 116 0.05 -2.96 -7.57
C VAL A 116 -0.20 -2.91 -6.08
N PHE A 117 -0.30 -4.07 -5.46
CA PHE A 117 -0.37 -4.21 -4.00
C PHE A 117 0.99 -4.69 -3.54
N TYR A 118 1.72 -3.88 -2.78
CA TYR A 118 3.09 -4.20 -2.41
C TYR A 118 3.29 -4.21 -0.89
N ALA A 119 4.33 -4.88 -0.44
CA ALA A 119 4.62 -5.10 0.97
C ALA A 119 5.82 -4.27 1.44
N ARG A 120 5.89 -4.05 2.77
CA ARG A 120 7.02 -3.47 3.49
C ARG A 120 7.37 -2.02 3.10
N GLU A 121 6.34 -1.21 2.86
CA GLU A 121 6.53 0.22 2.59
C GLU A 121 7.04 0.94 3.84
N GLU A 122 6.40 0.70 4.96
CA GLU A 122 6.61 1.34 6.26
C GLU A 122 7.89 0.86 6.98
N GLY A 123 8.61 -0.04 6.36
CA GLY A 123 9.84 -0.64 6.86
C GLY A 123 11.12 0.01 6.34
N PRO A 124 12.29 -0.60 6.61
CA PRO A 124 13.54 -0.17 6.02
C PRO A 124 13.48 -0.23 4.49
N PHE A 125 13.96 0.80 3.81
CA PHE A 125 13.98 0.88 2.33
C PHE A 125 14.54 -0.38 1.65
N ALA A 126 15.56 -1.00 2.25
CA ALA A 126 16.17 -2.22 1.71
C ALA A 126 15.25 -3.45 1.73
N GLU A 127 14.16 -3.40 2.49
CA GLU A 127 13.18 -4.48 2.62
C GLU A 127 11.90 -4.21 1.83
N ASN A 128 11.70 -2.98 1.34
CA ASN A 128 10.54 -2.58 0.54
C ASN A 128 10.46 -3.40 -0.75
N GLU A 129 9.33 -4.07 -0.98
CA GLU A 129 9.16 -4.97 -2.12
C GLU A 129 8.82 -4.25 -3.44
N LEU A 130 8.47 -2.96 -3.42
CA LEU A 130 8.11 -2.23 -4.65
C LEU A 130 9.27 -2.19 -5.64
N GLY A 131 10.51 -1.93 -5.18
CA GLY A 131 11.69 -1.94 -6.04
C GLY A 131 11.86 -3.26 -6.79
N PRO A 132 11.97 -4.41 -6.09
CA PRO A 132 12.00 -5.73 -6.70
C PRO A 132 10.82 -6.03 -7.64
N VAL A 133 9.60 -5.59 -7.32
CA VAL A 133 8.42 -5.74 -8.19
C VAL A 133 8.62 -4.98 -9.51
N LEU A 134 9.06 -3.72 -9.44
CA LEU A 134 9.31 -2.89 -10.63
C LEU A 134 10.43 -3.47 -11.51
N ASP A 135 11.45 -4.08 -10.90
CA ASP A 135 12.56 -4.67 -11.63
C ASP A 135 12.16 -5.98 -12.35
N GLN A 136 11.30 -6.77 -11.74
CA GLN A 136 10.96 -8.12 -12.22
C GLN A 136 9.72 -8.13 -13.12
N ASP A 137 8.76 -7.24 -12.93
CA ASP A 137 7.53 -7.22 -13.72
C ASP A 137 7.73 -6.48 -15.05
N PRO A 138 7.66 -7.19 -16.20
CA PRO A 138 7.94 -6.60 -17.49
C PRO A 138 6.90 -5.56 -17.93
N GLU A 139 5.66 -5.67 -17.47
CA GLU A 139 4.58 -4.75 -17.87
C GLU A 139 4.69 -3.40 -17.17
N LEU A 140 5.20 -3.39 -15.94
CA LEU A 140 5.35 -2.14 -15.17
C LEU A 140 6.38 -1.19 -15.80
N ARG A 141 7.28 -1.70 -16.63
CA ARG A 141 8.23 -0.85 -17.40
C ARG A 141 7.56 0.01 -18.47
N HIS A 142 6.34 -0.33 -18.84
CA HIS A 142 5.55 0.39 -19.85
C HIS A 142 4.49 1.31 -19.25
N VAL A 143 4.46 1.45 -17.93
CA VAL A 143 3.56 2.36 -17.23
C VAL A 143 3.91 3.81 -17.57
N SER A 144 2.93 4.56 -18.05
CA SER A 144 3.07 5.97 -18.41
C SER A 144 2.86 6.89 -17.21
N VAL A 145 1.96 6.48 -16.29
CA VAL A 145 1.60 7.24 -15.09
C VAL A 145 1.38 6.25 -13.94
N ALA A 146 2.01 6.49 -12.81
CA ALA A 146 1.75 5.76 -11.58
C ALA A 146 1.16 6.70 -10.53
N VAL A 147 0.17 6.23 -9.79
CA VAL A 147 -0.45 6.94 -8.66
C VAL A 147 -0.32 6.07 -7.42
N ALA A 148 0.45 6.53 -6.44
CA ALA A 148 0.42 5.97 -5.10
C ALA A 148 -0.80 6.55 -4.36
N LEU A 149 -1.64 5.67 -3.81
CA LEU A 149 -2.92 6.09 -3.19
C LEU A 149 -2.74 6.41 -1.70
N GLU A 150 -1.65 7.11 -1.40
CA GLU A 150 -1.32 7.57 -0.05
C GLU A 150 -2.28 8.65 0.46
N PRO A 151 -2.46 8.77 1.79
CA PRO A 151 -3.32 9.79 2.36
C PRO A 151 -2.71 11.20 2.18
N SER A 152 -3.34 12.02 1.33
CA SER A 152 -2.86 13.35 0.95
C SER A 152 -3.93 14.45 1.06
N ASP A 153 -4.88 14.31 2.00
CA ASP A 153 -6.05 15.20 2.12
C ASP A 153 -6.86 15.32 0.80
N ASN A 154 -6.94 14.24 0.03
CA ASN A 154 -7.55 14.20 -1.31
C ASN A 154 -6.95 15.22 -2.29
N LYS A 155 -5.65 15.50 -2.15
CA LYS A 155 -4.90 16.38 -3.06
C LYS A 155 -3.94 15.57 -3.90
N LEU A 156 -3.82 15.95 -5.17
CA LEU A 156 -2.79 15.42 -6.03
C LEU A 156 -1.43 16.04 -5.65
N GLN A 157 -0.47 15.18 -5.30
CA GLN A 157 0.91 15.57 -5.00
C GLN A 157 1.85 15.01 -6.07
N LEU A 158 2.78 15.84 -6.56
CA LEU A 158 3.73 15.48 -7.62
C LEU A 158 5.12 15.16 -7.06
N GLY A 159 5.16 14.54 -5.92
CA GLY A 159 6.41 14.14 -5.29
C GLY A 159 6.29 14.08 -3.78
N CYS A 160 7.34 13.53 -3.18
CA CYS A 160 7.45 13.35 -1.74
C CYS A 160 8.84 13.79 -1.29
N GLY A 161 8.93 14.31 -0.07
CA GLY A 161 10.21 14.61 0.57
C GLY A 161 10.89 13.33 1.03
N GLY A 162 12.23 13.30 0.99
CA GLY A 162 12.99 12.22 1.60
C GLY A 162 13.04 12.35 3.12
N SER A 163 13.20 11.23 3.84
CA SER A 163 13.49 11.19 5.26
C SER A 163 14.90 10.70 5.53
N LEU A 164 15.54 11.23 6.57
CA LEU A 164 16.84 10.79 7.04
C LEU A 164 16.77 10.51 8.54
N HIS A 165 17.15 9.31 8.94
CA HIS A 165 17.32 8.94 10.34
C HIS A 165 18.80 8.84 10.66
N ALA A 166 19.27 9.54 11.69
CA ALA A 166 20.65 9.49 12.13
C ALA A 166 20.74 9.23 13.63
N THR A 167 21.69 8.38 14.03
CA THR A 167 21.99 8.13 15.43
C THR A 167 23.40 8.62 15.75
N ALA A 168 23.53 9.61 16.64
CA ALA A 168 24.80 10.05 17.16
C ALA A 168 25.11 9.35 18.50
N ARG A 169 26.26 8.70 18.60
CA ARG A 169 26.74 8.04 19.82
C ARG A 169 27.97 8.73 20.34
N PHE A 170 27.90 9.20 21.57
CA PHE A 170 29.01 9.84 22.28
C PHE A 170 29.51 8.88 23.36
N ARG A 171 30.85 8.67 23.41
CA ARG A 171 31.51 7.91 24.47
C ARG A 171 32.30 8.89 25.32
N GLY A 172 32.19 8.78 26.64
CA GLY A 172 32.89 9.64 27.57
C GLY A 172 32.64 9.23 29.02
N ARG A 173 33.17 10.01 29.93
CA ARG A 173 32.85 9.90 31.36
C ARG A 173 31.69 10.86 31.67
N THR A 174 30.80 10.43 32.55
CA THR A 174 29.76 11.30 33.07
C THR A 174 30.41 12.45 33.83
N ALA A 175 30.02 13.65 33.50
CA ALA A 175 30.52 14.87 34.14
C ALA A 175 29.38 15.89 34.26
N HIS A 176 29.53 16.82 35.17
CA HIS A 176 28.58 17.94 35.34
C HIS A 176 28.71 18.87 34.14
N SER A 177 27.60 19.28 33.53
CA SER A 177 27.58 20.09 32.30
C SER A 177 28.36 21.41 32.40
N ALA A 178 28.38 22.03 33.56
CA ALA A 178 29.13 23.28 33.84
C ALA A 178 30.53 23.05 34.43
N ARG A 179 30.92 21.80 34.77
CA ARG A 179 32.21 21.45 35.36
C ARG A 179 32.65 20.08 34.87
N PRO A 180 33.05 19.96 33.60
CA PRO A 180 33.37 18.68 32.95
C PRO A 180 34.73 18.08 33.32
N TRP A 181 35.55 18.78 34.18
CA TRP A 181 36.88 18.35 34.65
C TRP A 181 36.80 17.66 36.00
#